data_32422b3b092860924fa6367ceea397a5
#
_entry.id   32422b3b092860924fa6367ceea397a5
#
_cell.length_a   1.000
_cell.length_b   1.000
_cell.length_c   1.000
_cell.angle_alpha   90.00
_cell.angle_beta   90.00
_cell.angle_gamma   90.00
#
_symmetry.space_group_name_H-M   'P 1'
#
loop_
_entity.id
_entity.type
_entity.pdbx_description
1 polymer ?
#
loop_
_entity_poly.entity_id
_entity_poly.type
_entity_poly.pdbx_seq_one_letter_code
_entity_poly.pdbx_strand_id
1 'polypeptide(L)'
;SPAPEAAQLMALIDELNIPLSLHIDLHETTDTDNSEFRPALAARDGTTHDNWNIPDGFYTVANTPNPQIAFQESVINAVKQVTHIAPPDDNGKIIGADVVSEGVICYDKKTLFLCGGMTDAEFVTTTEVYPDSANATPQNCNDAQVAAICAALEFIK
;
A
#
# COMPACT_ATOMS: atom_id res chain seq x y z
N SER A 1 11.31 -0.83 -18.79
CA SER A 1 10.61 -2.13 -18.92
C SER A 1 10.49 -2.78 -17.55
N PRO A 2 9.42 -3.52 -17.28
CA PRO A 2 9.26 -4.23 -16.02
C PRO A 2 10.36 -5.31 -15.86
N ALA A 3 10.64 -5.68 -14.60
CA ALA A 3 11.49 -6.83 -14.31
C ALA A 3 10.90 -8.11 -14.93
N PRO A 4 11.72 -9.13 -15.26
CA PRO A 4 11.24 -10.34 -15.94
C PRO A 4 10.08 -11.03 -15.21
N GLU A 5 10.13 -11.07 -13.89
CA GLU A 5 9.09 -11.66 -13.04
C GLU A 5 7.78 -10.85 -13.11
N ALA A 6 7.87 -9.53 -13.02
CA ALA A 6 6.73 -8.65 -13.16
C ALA A 6 6.11 -8.76 -14.56
N ALA A 7 6.93 -8.84 -15.61
CA ALA A 7 6.46 -9.03 -16.97
C ALA A 7 5.68 -10.35 -17.15
N GLN A 8 6.11 -11.43 -16.50
CA GLN A 8 5.41 -12.72 -16.53
C GLN A 8 4.07 -12.65 -15.82
N LEU A 9 4.01 -11.99 -14.64
CA LEU A 9 2.75 -11.79 -13.92
C LEU A 9 1.76 -10.94 -14.73
N MET A 10 2.23 -9.84 -15.32
CA MET A 10 1.38 -8.99 -16.19
C MET A 10 0.84 -9.78 -17.37
N ALA A 11 1.70 -10.58 -18.05
CA ALA A 11 1.26 -11.43 -19.15
C ALA A 11 0.23 -12.48 -18.72
N LEU A 12 0.37 -13.08 -17.53
CA LEU A 12 -0.61 -14.01 -16.98
C LEU A 12 -1.97 -13.32 -16.72
N ILE A 13 -1.97 -12.10 -16.17
CA ILE A 13 -3.19 -11.33 -15.92
C ILE A 13 -3.90 -11.03 -17.26
N ASP A 14 -3.15 -10.62 -18.28
CA ASP A 14 -3.67 -10.36 -19.63
C ASP A 14 -4.23 -11.63 -20.28
N GLU A 15 -3.54 -12.77 -20.12
CA GLU A 15 -3.96 -14.08 -20.66
C GLU A 15 -5.25 -14.58 -20.00
N LEU A 16 -5.42 -14.37 -18.69
CA LEU A 16 -6.63 -14.75 -17.97
C LEU A 16 -7.86 -14.06 -18.52
N ASN A 17 -7.74 -12.81 -18.95
CA ASN A 17 -8.80 -12.01 -19.58
C ASN A 17 -10.16 -12.13 -18.87
N ILE A 18 -10.15 -12.09 -17.54
CA ILE A 18 -11.36 -12.15 -16.70
C ILE A 18 -11.49 -10.85 -15.91
N PRO A 19 -12.73 -10.38 -15.65
CA PRO A 19 -12.91 -9.25 -14.74
C PRO A 19 -12.48 -9.64 -13.33
N LEU A 20 -11.61 -8.84 -12.72
CA LEU A 20 -11.19 -9.00 -11.34
C LEU A 20 -11.98 -8.04 -10.46
N SER A 21 -12.58 -8.56 -9.39
CA SER A 21 -13.30 -7.72 -8.42
C SER A 21 -12.35 -7.09 -7.41
N LEU A 22 -11.29 -7.81 -7.03
CA LEU A 22 -10.39 -7.41 -5.96
C LEU A 22 -8.93 -7.62 -6.37
N HIS A 23 -8.10 -6.61 -6.07
CA HIS A 23 -6.63 -6.71 -6.11
C HIS A 23 -6.05 -6.16 -4.81
N ILE A 24 -5.38 -7.00 -4.06
CA ILE A 24 -4.63 -6.61 -2.86
C ILE A 24 -3.15 -6.85 -3.12
N ASP A 25 -2.37 -5.82 -2.96
CA ASP A 25 -0.92 -5.83 -3.07
C ASP A 25 -0.33 -5.69 -1.66
N LEU A 26 0.29 -6.77 -1.14
CA LEU A 26 0.77 -6.84 0.24
C LEU A 26 2.21 -6.35 0.31
N HIS A 27 2.42 -5.22 0.98
CA HIS A 27 3.72 -4.58 1.14
C HIS A 27 4.10 -4.39 2.61
N GLU A 28 5.35 -4.03 2.80
CA GLU A 28 5.88 -3.52 4.05
C GLU A 28 6.74 -2.28 3.79
N THR A 29 6.69 -1.32 4.71
CA THR A 29 7.61 -0.19 4.77
C THR A 29 8.66 -0.50 5.84
N THR A 30 9.94 -0.29 5.55
CA THR A 30 11.04 -0.60 6.46
C THR A 30 11.95 0.62 6.66
N ASP A 31 12.82 0.58 7.67
CA ASP A 31 13.82 1.63 7.89
C ASP A 31 14.75 1.83 6.69
N THR A 32 14.96 0.78 5.89
CA THR A 32 15.77 0.83 4.69
C THR A 32 15.16 1.69 3.57
N ASP A 33 13.86 1.99 3.63
CA ASP A 33 13.24 2.93 2.69
C ASP A 33 13.86 4.31 2.76
N ASN A 34 14.21 4.79 3.96
CA ASN A 34 14.87 6.08 4.15
C ASN A 34 16.38 6.02 3.89
N SER A 35 17.04 4.95 4.33
CA SER A 35 18.50 4.87 4.30
C SER A 35 19.06 4.39 2.96
N GLU A 36 18.30 3.65 2.18
CA GLU A 36 18.78 2.99 0.96
C GLU A 36 17.89 3.27 -0.26
N PHE A 37 16.60 2.91 -0.19
CA PHE A 37 15.73 2.95 -1.37
C PHE A 37 15.51 4.35 -1.91
N ARG A 38 15.08 5.30 -1.08
CA ARG A 38 14.81 6.69 -1.54
C ARG A 38 16.05 7.43 -2.00
N PRO A 39 17.21 7.34 -1.32
CA PRO A 39 18.45 7.91 -1.84
C PRO A 39 18.83 7.33 -3.19
N ALA A 40 18.69 6.02 -3.39
CA ALA A 40 18.99 5.38 -4.66
C ALA A 40 18.01 5.82 -5.77
N LEU A 41 16.72 5.95 -5.45
CA LEU A 41 15.70 6.43 -6.36
C LEU A 41 15.98 7.89 -6.79
N ALA A 42 16.28 8.76 -5.83
CA ALA A 42 16.61 10.16 -6.10
C ALA A 42 17.87 10.30 -6.96
N ALA A 43 18.89 9.50 -6.68
CA ALA A 43 20.11 9.47 -7.48
C ALA A 43 19.87 9.00 -8.91
N ARG A 44 19.03 7.97 -9.08
CA ARG A 44 18.62 7.46 -10.41
C ARG A 44 17.92 8.55 -11.23
N ASP A 45 17.01 9.27 -10.59
CA ASP A 45 16.12 10.24 -11.26
C ASP A 45 16.71 11.65 -11.32
N GLY A 46 17.92 11.86 -10.75
CA GLY A 46 18.59 13.16 -10.70
C GLY A 46 17.81 14.19 -9.88
N THR A 47 17.09 13.72 -8.84
CA THR A 47 16.27 14.54 -7.94
C THR A 47 16.83 14.54 -6.53
N THR A 48 16.28 15.41 -5.69
CA THR A 48 16.42 15.33 -4.22
C THR A 48 15.11 14.80 -3.67
N HIS A 49 15.18 13.99 -2.60
CA HIS A 49 13.98 13.59 -1.87
C HIS A 49 13.91 14.35 -0.55
N ASP A 50 12.71 14.72 -0.15
CA ASP A 50 12.47 15.21 1.19
C ASP A 50 12.61 14.04 2.17
N ASN A 51 13.35 14.31 3.26
CA ASN A 51 13.51 13.29 4.29
C ASN A 51 12.29 13.35 5.21
N TRP A 52 11.36 12.43 5.03
CA TRP A 52 10.20 12.25 5.88
C TRP A 52 10.33 10.95 6.68
N ASN A 53 9.76 10.94 7.89
CA ASN A 53 9.80 9.78 8.78
C ASN A 53 9.05 8.58 8.17
N ILE A 54 9.52 7.38 8.48
CA ILE A 54 8.75 6.17 8.24
C ILE A 54 7.48 6.23 9.09
N PRO A 55 6.29 6.02 8.51
CA PRO A 55 5.05 6.05 9.28
C PRO A 55 4.99 4.84 10.21
N ASP A 56 4.88 5.07 11.52
CA ASP A 56 4.82 3.99 12.51
C ASP A 56 3.40 3.41 12.58
N GLY A 57 3.17 2.34 11.85
CA GLY A 57 1.92 1.61 11.87
C GLY A 57 1.45 1.15 10.49
N PHE A 58 0.28 0.52 10.48
CA PHE A 58 -0.36 0.05 9.26
C PHE A 58 -1.04 1.20 8.50
N TYR A 59 -0.94 1.20 7.18
CA TYR A 59 -1.71 2.09 6.32
C TYR A 59 -2.05 1.42 4.98
N THR A 60 -2.95 2.03 4.22
CA THR A 60 -3.32 1.57 2.89
C THR A 60 -3.08 2.65 1.84
N VAL A 61 -2.76 2.20 0.64
CA VAL A 61 -2.66 3.05 -0.55
C VAL A 61 -3.79 2.71 -1.50
N ALA A 62 -4.75 3.62 -1.63
CA ALA A 62 -5.84 3.52 -2.60
C ALA A 62 -5.38 3.94 -4.00
N ASN A 63 -6.19 3.65 -5.01
CA ASN A 63 -5.94 4.08 -6.39
C ASN A 63 -6.66 5.40 -6.68
N THR A 64 -5.94 6.47 -6.97
CA THR A 64 -6.51 7.83 -7.16
C THR A 64 -7.70 7.89 -8.12
N PRO A 65 -7.70 7.24 -9.31
CA PRO A 65 -8.85 7.29 -10.21
C PRO A 65 -10.11 6.61 -9.67
N ASN A 66 -9.97 5.67 -8.75
CA ASN A 66 -11.08 4.93 -8.13
C ASN A 66 -10.70 4.52 -6.69
N PRO A 67 -10.74 5.44 -5.72
CA PRO A 67 -10.16 5.20 -4.38
C PRO A 67 -10.99 4.26 -3.51
N GLN A 68 -12.29 4.11 -3.76
CA GLN A 68 -13.18 3.22 -2.99
C GLN A 68 -13.01 3.41 -1.47
N ILE A 69 -13.18 4.64 -0.98
CA ILE A 69 -12.84 5.02 0.41
C ILE A 69 -13.53 4.13 1.44
N ALA A 70 -14.81 3.81 1.26
CA ALA A 70 -15.53 2.93 2.19
C ALA A 70 -14.91 1.51 2.28
N PHE A 71 -14.35 1.01 1.17
CA PHE A 71 -13.60 -0.24 1.14
C PHE A 71 -12.29 -0.11 1.93
N GLN A 72 -11.52 0.96 1.72
CA GLN A 72 -10.29 1.20 2.46
C GLN A 72 -10.55 1.33 3.97
N GLU A 73 -11.58 2.08 4.35
CA GLU A 73 -12.00 2.23 5.76
C GLU A 73 -12.41 0.91 6.40
N SER A 74 -13.06 0.02 5.65
CA SER A 74 -13.39 -1.33 6.13
C SER A 74 -12.12 -2.12 6.46
N VAL A 75 -11.12 -2.07 5.60
CA VAL A 75 -9.81 -2.71 5.82
C VAL A 75 -9.12 -2.12 7.06
N ILE A 76 -9.02 -0.79 7.14
CA ILE A 76 -8.40 -0.09 8.28
C ILE A 76 -9.09 -0.45 9.59
N ASN A 77 -10.43 -0.45 9.63
CA ASN A 77 -11.19 -0.78 10.85
C ASN A 77 -10.96 -2.21 11.34
N ALA A 78 -10.79 -3.16 10.43
CA ALA A 78 -10.45 -4.53 10.81
C ALA A 78 -9.01 -4.62 11.35
N VAL A 79 -8.05 -3.98 10.69
CA VAL A 79 -6.65 -3.99 11.12
C VAL A 79 -6.44 -3.27 12.46
N LYS A 80 -7.22 -2.24 12.77
CA LYS A 80 -7.20 -1.57 14.10
C LYS A 80 -7.45 -2.50 15.29
N GLN A 81 -8.06 -3.66 15.07
CA GLN A 81 -8.27 -4.67 16.11
C GLN A 81 -7.01 -5.53 16.36
N VAL A 82 -6.03 -5.43 15.49
CA VAL A 82 -4.82 -6.26 15.48
C VAL A 82 -3.57 -5.45 15.79
N THR A 83 -3.44 -4.27 15.17
CA THR A 83 -2.29 -3.40 15.33
C THR A 83 -2.70 -1.93 15.19
N HIS A 84 -1.76 -1.03 15.50
CA HIS A 84 -1.98 0.41 15.37
C HIS A 84 -1.92 0.86 13.89
N ILE A 85 -2.64 1.93 13.62
CA ILE A 85 -2.67 2.57 12.30
C ILE A 85 -1.66 3.72 12.29
N ALA A 86 -0.94 3.86 11.19
CA ALA A 86 0.05 4.90 11.01
C ALA A 86 -0.61 6.30 11.12
N PRO A 87 -0.13 7.15 12.04
CA PRO A 87 -0.60 8.52 12.13
C PRO A 87 -0.03 9.37 10.97
N PRO A 88 -0.73 10.40 10.53
CA PRO A 88 -0.14 11.39 9.66
C PRO A 88 0.98 12.17 10.35
N ASP A 89 1.88 12.75 9.58
CA ASP A 89 2.85 13.73 10.05
C ASP A 89 2.17 15.08 10.41
N ASP A 90 2.97 16.06 10.88
CA ASP A 90 2.50 17.40 11.27
C ASP A 90 1.84 18.17 10.09
N ASN A 91 2.02 17.74 8.86
CA ASN A 91 1.42 18.31 7.67
C ASN A 91 0.20 17.52 7.17
N GLY A 92 -0.25 16.52 7.91
CA GLY A 92 -1.39 15.68 7.54
C GLY A 92 -1.05 14.63 6.47
N LYS A 93 0.23 14.23 6.35
CA LYS A 93 0.71 13.33 5.30
C LYS A 93 1.24 12.01 5.86
N ILE A 94 1.11 10.96 5.07
CA ILE A 94 1.83 9.69 5.22
C ILE A 94 2.71 9.53 3.98
N ILE A 95 3.99 9.28 4.17
CA ILE A 95 5.01 9.17 3.10
C ILE A 95 4.95 10.27 2.03
N GLY A 96 4.63 11.49 2.45
CA GLY A 96 4.53 12.67 1.58
C GLY A 96 3.20 12.84 0.84
N ALA A 97 2.27 11.88 0.93
CA ALA A 97 0.93 11.94 0.35
C ALA A 97 -0.10 12.42 1.39
N ASP A 98 -1.08 13.20 0.93
CA ASP A 98 -2.17 13.65 1.80
C ASP A 98 -3.02 12.48 2.29
N VAL A 99 -3.33 12.46 3.58
CA VAL A 99 -4.22 11.46 4.17
C VAL A 99 -5.67 11.82 3.83
N VAL A 100 -6.37 10.91 3.15
CA VAL A 100 -7.76 11.11 2.70
C VAL A 100 -8.78 10.53 3.69
N SER A 101 -8.39 9.55 4.47
CA SER A 101 -9.08 9.00 5.63
C SER A 101 -8.03 8.41 6.57
N GLU A 102 -8.37 8.07 7.81
CA GLU A 102 -7.41 7.53 8.78
C GLU A 102 -6.63 6.36 8.19
N GLY A 103 -5.29 6.49 8.11
CA GLY A 103 -4.41 5.46 7.55
C GLY A 103 -4.57 5.21 6.05
N VAL A 104 -5.22 6.10 5.31
CA VAL A 104 -5.47 5.94 3.86
C VAL A 104 -4.85 7.10 3.09
N ILE A 105 -3.98 6.77 2.15
CA ILE A 105 -3.46 7.69 1.14
C ILE A 105 -3.84 7.22 -0.26
N CYS A 106 -3.63 8.05 -1.27
CA CYS A 106 -3.93 7.72 -2.66
C CYS A 106 -2.73 7.97 -3.56
N TYR A 107 -2.48 7.00 -4.47
CA TYR A 107 -1.58 7.17 -5.60
C TYR A 107 -2.28 6.79 -6.90
N ASP A 108 -1.92 7.45 -8.01
CA ASP A 108 -2.26 6.96 -9.35
C ASP A 108 -1.34 5.78 -9.69
N LYS A 109 -1.78 4.59 -9.30
CA LYS A 109 -0.97 3.37 -9.34
C LYS A 109 -0.54 2.99 -10.74
N LYS A 110 -1.39 3.22 -11.74
CA LYS A 110 -1.12 2.90 -13.14
C LYS A 110 -0.07 3.84 -13.74
N THR A 111 -0.24 5.15 -13.53
CA THR A 111 0.70 6.18 -14.02
C THR A 111 2.08 6.07 -13.34
N LEU A 112 2.11 5.65 -12.08
CA LEU A 112 3.34 5.48 -11.32
C LEU A 112 3.97 4.08 -11.48
N PHE A 113 3.37 3.19 -12.27
CA PHE A 113 3.85 1.82 -12.49
C PHE A 113 3.98 1.00 -11.22
N LEU A 114 3.07 1.19 -10.26
CA LEU A 114 3.02 0.43 -9.01
C LEU A 114 2.30 -0.91 -9.22
N CYS A 115 2.61 -1.92 -8.39
CA CYS A 115 2.01 -3.26 -8.45
C CYS A 115 0.48 -3.22 -8.46
N GLY A 116 -0.14 -2.43 -7.58
CA GLY A 116 -1.60 -2.25 -7.56
C GLY A 116 -2.20 -1.66 -8.83
N GLY A 117 -1.39 -1.20 -9.79
CA GLY A 117 -1.82 -0.73 -11.11
C GLY A 117 -1.81 -1.80 -12.21
N MET A 118 -1.45 -3.05 -11.88
CA MET A 118 -1.40 -4.15 -12.87
C MET A 118 -2.78 -4.63 -13.31
N THR A 119 -3.83 -4.36 -12.57
CA THR A 119 -5.19 -4.79 -12.87
C THR A 119 -6.14 -3.62 -12.90
N ASP A 120 -7.28 -3.81 -13.57
CA ASP A 120 -8.42 -2.89 -13.57
C ASP A 120 -9.52 -3.41 -12.61
N ALA A 121 -9.14 -4.04 -11.48
CA ALA A 121 -10.08 -4.51 -10.47
C ALA A 121 -10.89 -3.34 -9.87
N GLU A 122 -12.15 -3.60 -9.54
CA GLU A 122 -13.03 -2.59 -8.94
C GLU A 122 -12.50 -2.11 -7.59
N PHE A 123 -12.03 -3.04 -6.76
CA PHE A 123 -11.46 -2.77 -5.44
C PHE A 123 -9.97 -3.06 -5.46
N VAL A 124 -9.17 -2.00 -5.29
CA VAL A 124 -7.71 -2.10 -5.29
C VAL A 124 -7.17 -1.45 -4.02
N THR A 125 -6.29 -2.15 -3.32
CA THR A 125 -5.50 -1.58 -2.22
C THR A 125 -4.08 -2.13 -2.22
N THR A 126 -3.11 -1.31 -1.84
CA THR A 126 -1.82 -1.77 -1.32
C THR A 126 -1.86 -1.60 0.19
N THR A 127 -1.52 -2.64 0.91
CA THR A 127 -1.42 -2.62 2.37
C THR A 127 0.04 -2.52 2.77
N GLU A 128 0.32 -1.70 3.76
CA GLU A 128 1.67 -1.48 4.26
C GLU A 128 1.72 -1.79 5.75
N VAL A 129 2.56 -2.73 6.14
CA VAL A 129 2.91 -2.98 7.54
C VAL A 129 4.29 -2.38 7.82
N TYR A 130 4.61 -2.14 9.11
CA TYR A 130 5.92 -1.64 9.50
C TYR A 130 6.58 -2.59 10.50
N PRO A 131 7.37 -3.57 10.01
CA PRO A 131 7.98 -4.60 10.87
C PRO A 131 9.08 -4.06 11.79
N ASP A 132 9.69 -2.90 11.47
CA ASP A 132 10.71 -2.25 12.29
C ASP A 132 10.13 -1.38 13.42
N SER A 133 8.80 -1.31 13.53
CA SER A 133 8.12 -0.61 14.62
C SER A 133 8.47 -1.21 15.99
N ALA A 134 8.82 -0.36 16.94
CA ALA A 134 8.95 -0.77 18.34
C ALA A 134 7.59 -1.17 18.99
N ASN A 135 6.47 -0.84 18.34
CA ASN A 135 5.11 -1.06 18.83
C ASN A 135 4.42 -2.26 18.15
N ALA A 136 5.09 -2.95 17.23
CA ALA A 136 4.56 -4.12 16.55
C ALA A 136 5.56 -5.29 16.61
N THR A 137 5.04 -6.50 16.54
CA THR A 137 5.82 -7.72 16.37
C THR A 137 5.66 -8.23 14.94
N PRO A 138 6.55 -9.09 14.44
CA PRO A 138 6.34 -9.76 13.16
C PRO A 138 4.98 -10.47 13.06
N GLN A 139 4.50 -11.02 14.16
CA GLN A 139 3.18 -11.66 14.20
C GLN A 139 2.05 -10.63 14.03
N ASN A 140 2.15 -9.43 14.63
CA ASN A 140 1.18 -8.38 14.42
C ASN A 140 1.12 -7.95 12.93
N CYS A 141 2.27 -7.87 12.25
CA CYS A 141 2.33 -7.56 10.82
C CYS A 141 1.61 -8.63 9.98
N ASN A 142 1.89 -9.92 10.26
CA ASN A 142 1.22 -11.03 9.58
C ASN A 142 -0.30 -11.03 9.84
N ASP A 143 -0.71 -10.86 11.09
CA ASP A 143 -2.12 -10.85 11.48
C ASP A 143 -2.86 -9.64 10.87
N ALA A 144 -2.19 -8.49 10.75
CA ALA A 144 -2.71 -7.30 10.08
C ALA A 144 -2.99 -7.56 8.58
N GLN A 145 -2.05 -8.20 7.88
CA GLN A 145 -2.25 -8.56 6.47
C GLN A 145 -3.41 -9.55 6.30
N VAL A 146 -3.52 -10.54 7.19
CA VAL A 146 -4.65 -11.49 7.19
C VAL A 146 -5.98 -10.77 7.47
N ALA A 147 -6.01 -9.88 8.46
CA ALA A 147 -7.21 -9.09 8.78
C ALA A 147 -7.65 -8.21 7.60
N ALA A 148 -6.68 -7.59 6.90
CA ALA A 148 -6.95 -6.79 5.71
C ALA A 148 -7.59 -7.63 4.59
N ILE A 149 -7.02 -8.81 4.29
CA ILE A 149 -7.58 -9.72 3.27
C ILE A 149 -8.99 -10.17 3.65
N CYS A 150 -9.21 -10.58 4.89
CA CYS A 150 -10.52 -11.03 5.36
C CYS A 150 -11.57 -9.91 5.26
N ALA A 151 -11.23 -8.69 5.70
CA ALA A 151 -12.13 -7.54 5.60
C ALA A 151 -12.44 -7.16 4.15
N ALA A 152 -11.44 -7.20 3.27
CA ALA A 152 -11.63 -6.94 1.85
C ALA A 152 -12.58 -7.95 1.21
N LEU A 153 -12.41 -9.24 1.49
CA LEU A 153 -13.28 -10.30 0.99
C LEU A 153 -14.71 -10.19 1.56
N GLU A 154 -14.86 -9.78 2.81
CA GLU A 154 -16.19 -9.57 3.41
C GLU A 154 -16.90 -8.36 2.81
N PHE A 155 -16.16 -7.30 2.50
CA PHE A 155 -16.73 -6.08 1.92
C PHE A 155 -17.33 -6.29 0.52
N ILE A 156 -16.70 -7.16 -0.29
CA ILE A 156 -17.12 -7.38 -1.69
C ILE A 156 -18.15 -8.51 -1.87
N LYS A 157 -18.61 -9.17 -0.79
CA LYS A 157 -19.68 -10.18 -0.85
C LYS A 157 -21.04 -9.56 -1.17
#